data_09c9d907cd7bea7a490fc6dfc1c39520
#
_entry.id   09c9d907cd7bea7a490fc6dfc1c39520
#
_cell.length_a   1.000
_cell.length_b   1.000
_cell.length_c   1.000
_cell.angle_alpha   90.00
_cell.angle_beta   90.00
_cell.angle_gamma   90.00
#
_symmetry.space_group_name_H-M   'P 1'
#
loop_
_entity.id
_entity.type
_entity.pdbx_description
1 polymer ?
#
loop_
_entity_poly.entity_id
_entity_poly.type
_entity_poly.pdbx_seq_one_letter_code
_entity_poly.pdbx_strand_id
1 'polypeptide(L)'
;MLSRPVGLLIPLLIAGLMTGCIEKQSSEALLTEANSRELRPAEPQIAKIYDRSCRNCHTIAATGAPLTGDSAQWSLRLEKGMSTLVNNVVGGIGGMPPLGMCMDCNLEEFEALVVFMAQIKTDSNDNG
;
A
#
# COMPACT_ATOMS: atom_id res chain seq x y z
N MET A 1 75.87 -12.09 -7.81
CA MET A 1 74.93 -11.67 -8.84
C MET A 1 73.54 -11.59 -8.18
N LEU A 2 73.02 -10.39 -8.10
CA LEU A 2 71.77 -10.05 -7.36
C LEU A 2 70.54 -10.43 -8.20
N SER A 3 69.63 -11.16 -7.63
CA SER A 3 68.26 -11.26 -8.15
C SER A 3 67.30 -10.68 -7.13
N ARG A 4 66.65 -9.56 -7.51
CA ARG A 4 65.62 -8.85 -6.72
C ARG A 4 64.27 -9.51 -6.94
N PRO A 5 63.46 -9.78 -5.89
CA PRO A 5 62.09 -10.15 -6.09
C PRO A 5 61.25 -8.89 -6.33
N VAL A 6 60.48 -8.88 -7.40
CA VAL A 6 59.49 -7.89 -7.74
C VAL A 6 58.28 -8.10 -6.82
N GLY A 7 58.02 -7.13 -5.96
CA GLY A 7 56.86 -7.12 -5.10
C GLY A 7 55.56 -6.96 -5.88
N LEU A 8 54.69 -7.94 -5.73
CA LEU A 8 53.30 -7.90 -6.25
C LEU A 8 52.41 -7.12 -5.27
N LEU A 9 52.19 -5.85 -5.56
CA LEU A 9 51.17 -5.03 -4.88
C LEU A 9 49.82 -5.32 -5.52
N ILE A 10 49.00 -6.10 -4.84
CA ILE A 10 47.60 -6.28 -5.18
C ILE A 10 46.82 -5.12 -4.53
N PRO A 11 46.13 -4.26 -5.26
CA PRO A 11 45.23 -3.27 -4.66
C PRO A 11 43.94 -3.95 -4.20
N LEU A 12 43.75 -4.00 -2.91
CA LEU A 12 42.50 -4.36 -2.23
C LEU A 12 41.61 -3.14 -2.23
N LEU A 13 40.78 -2.95 -3.23
CA LEU A 13 39.79 -1.85 -3.26
C LEU A 13 38.65 -2.18 -4.22
N ILE A 14 37.66 -2.97 -3.78
CA ILE A 14 36.26 -2.90 -4.23
C ILE A 14 35.42 -3.73 -3.22
N ALA A 15 35.06 -3.10 -2.10
CA ALA A 15 33.98 -3.61 -1.25
C ALA A 15 33.35 -2.41 -0.52
N GLY A 16 32.39 -1.75 -1.14
CA GLY A 16 31.74 -0.64 -0.47
C GLY A 16 30.68 0.10 -1.26
N LEU A 17 29.76 -0.57 -1.99
CA LEU A 17 28.71 0.17 -2.70
C LEU A 17 27.41 -0.64 -2.93
N MET A 18 26.92 -1.37 -1.92
CA MET A 18 25.64 -2.09 -2.06
C MET A 18 24.68 -1.93 -0.86
N THR A 19 24.87 -0.97 0.03
CA THR A 19 24.03 -0.84 1.24
C THR A 19 22.95 0.24 1.17
N GLY A 20 22.92 1.08 0.14
CA GLY A 20 22.02 2.24 0.12
C GLY A 20 20.57 2.01 -0.33
N CYS A 21 20.27 0.91 -1.04
CA CYS A 21 18.95 0.73 -1.65
C CYS A 21 17.92 0.07 -0.72
N ILE A 22 18.33 -0.75 0.21
CA ILE A 22 17.41 -1.50 1.11
C ILE A 22 16.88 -0.60 2.22
N GLU A 23 17.69 0.29 2.73
CA GLU A 23 17.34 1.18 3.84
C GLU A 23 16.33 2.26 3.42
N LYS A 24 16.45 2.80 2.22
CA LYS A 24 15.50 3.78 1.68
C LYS A 24 14.13 3.18 1.43
N GLN A 25 14.04 1.98 0.91
CA GLN A 25 12.79 1.30 0.61
C GLN A 25 12.04 0.89 1.89
N SER A 26 12.73 0.48 2.94
CA SER A 26 12.12 0.17 4.23
C SER A 26 11.58 1.42 4.93
N SER A 27 12.29 2.56 4.87
CA SER A 27 11.82 3.81 5.46
C SER A 27 10.59 4.38 4.74
N GLU A 28 10.53 4.29 3.42
CA GLU A 28 9.37 4.72 2.62
C GLU A 28 8.13 3.86 2.91
N ALA A 29 8.29 2.55 3.01
CA ALA A 29 7.20 1.64 3.39
C ALA A 29 6.67 1.92 4.80
N LEU A 30 7.53 2.21 5.76
CA LEU A 30 7.14 2.57 7.13
C LEU A 30 6.39 3.90 7.18
N LEU A 31 6.79 4.90 6.39
CA LEU A 31 6.10 6.18 6.29
C LEU A 31 4.71 6.01 5.67
N THR A 32 4.58 5.17 4.64
CA THR A 32 3.31 4.87 3.99
C THR A 32 2.35 4.16 4.97
N GLU A 33 2.83 3.22 5.76
CA GLU A 33 2.04 2.55 6.78
C GLU A 33 1.61 3.53 7.90
N ALA A 34 2.51 4.38 8.38
CA ALA A 34 2.20 5.38 9.39
C ALA A 34 1.12 6.35 8.91
N ASN A 35 1.24 6.86 7.68
CA ASN A 35 0.24 7.74 7.07
C ASN A 35 -1.11 7.03 6.92
N SER A 36 -1.11 5.78 6.47
CA SER A 36 -2.32 4.97 6.30
C SER A 36 -3.11 4.83 7.61
N ARG A 37 -2.42 4.74 8.74
CA ARG A 37 -3.05 4.61 10.08
C ARG A 37 -3.79 5.86 10.53
N GLU A 38 -3.39 7.04 10.02
CA GLU A 38 -4.01 8.33 10.36
C GLU A 38 -5.25 8.65 9.51
N LEU A 39 -5.37 8.02 8.33
CA LEU A 39 -6.47 8.29 7.41
C LEU A 39 -7.81 7.74 7.92
N ARG A 40 -8.87 8.53 7.77
CA ARG A 40 -10.25 8.18 8.09
C ARG A 40 -11.22 8.77 7.07
N PRO A 41 -12.28 8.05 6.71
CA PRO A 41 -13.37 8.63 5.94
C PRO A 41 -13.99 9.85 6.67
N ALA A 42 -14.37 10.87 5.90
CA ALA A 42 -15.03 12.05 6.46
C ALA A 42 -16.50 11.76 6.80
N GLU A 43 -17.15 10.86 6.06
CA GLU A 43 -18.54 10.46 6.29
C GLU A 43 -18.59 9.49 7.49
N PRO A 44 -19.36 9.81 8.56
CA PRO A 44 -19.31 9.06 9.83
C PRO A 44 -19.73 7.60 9.72
N GLN A 45 -20.68 7.25 8.84
CA GLN A 45 -21.11 5.88 8.64
C GLN A 45 -20.03 5.06 7.96
N ILE A 46 -19.40 5.59 6.90
CA ILE A 46 -18.30 4.94 6.20
C ILE A 46 -17.06 4.81 7.12
N ALA A 47 -16.78 5.83 7.95
CA ALA A 47 -15.71 5.76 8.95
C ALA A 47 -15.93 4.61 9.95
N LYS A 48 -17.16 4.41 10.42
CA LYS A 48 -17.51 3.32 11.33
C LYS A 48 -17.32 1.94 10.68
N ILE A 49 -17.71 1.79 9.42
CA ILE A 49 -17.50 0.56 8.66
C ILE A 49 -16.00 0.32 8.43
N TYR A 50 -15.29 1.36 7.98
CA TYR A 50 -13.85 1.29 7.76
C TYR A 50 -13.09 0.81 9.00
N ASP A 51 -13.34 1.41 10.17
CA ASP A 51 -12.65 1.08 11.41
C ASP A 51 -12.89 -0.37 11.87
N ARG A 52 -14.10 -0.91 11.67
CA ARG A 52 -14.43 -2.27 12.11
C ARG A 52 -14.01 -3.38 11.14
N SER A 53 -13.99 -3.09 9.82
CA SER A 53 -13.88 -4.15 8.80
C SER A 53 -12.64 -4.05 7.92
N CYS A 54 -12.19 -2.85 7.56
CA CYS A 54 -11.16 -2.66 6.55
C CYS A 54 -9.78 -2.32 7.15
N ARG A 55 -9.79 -1.42 8.14
CA ARG A 55 -8.61 -0.78 8.69
C ARG A 55 -7.56 -1.75 9.22
N ASN A 56 -7.98 -2.82 9.86
CA ASN A 56 -7.07 -3.78 10.50
C ASN A 56 -6.11 -4.46 9.52
N CYS A 57 -6.51 -4.57 8.24
CA CYS A 57 -5.65 -5.12 7.20
C CYS A 57 -5.04 -4.02 6.33
N HIS A 58 -5.83 -3.02 5.95
CA HIS A 58 -5.42 -1.98 5.00
C HIS A 58 -4.60 -0.83 5.60
N THR A 59 -4.13 -0.97 6.84
CA THR A 59 -3.16 -0.07 7.47
C THR A 59 -1.92 -0.79 8.01
N ILE A 60 -1.75 -2.08 7.68
CA ILE A 60 -0.64 -2.90 8.16
C ILE A 60 0.05 -3.55 6.96
N ALA A 61 1.26 -3.14 6.65
CA ALA A 61 2.01 -3.62 5.49
C ALA A 61 2.23 -5.14 5.49
N ALA A 62 2.44 -5.73 6.67
CA ALA A 62 2.68 -7.16 6.84
C ALA A 62 1.50 -8.05 6.41
N THR A 63 0.29 -7.50 6.25
CA THR A 63 -0.88 -8.26 5.76
C THR A 63 -0.85 -8.51 4.26
N GLY A 64 -0.05 -7.75 3.52
CA GLY A 64 -0.01 -7.77 2.05
C GLY A 64 -1.23 -7.10 1.40
N ALA A 65 -2.16 -6.54 2.17
CA ALA A 65 -3.24 -5.71 1.64
C ALA A 65 -2.71 -4.37 1.13
N PRO A 66 -3.30 -3.77 0.07
CA PRO A 66 -2.91 -2.43 -0.35
C PRO A 66 -3.24 -1.43 0.77
N LEU A 67 -2.24 -0.67 1.19
CA LEU A 67 -2.42 0.28 2.28
C LEU A 67 -3.34 1.44 1.87
N THR A 68 -4.19 1.88 2.78
CA THR A 68 -5.03 3.06 2.57
C THR A 68 -4.17 4.27 2.27
N GLY A 69 -4.43 4.94 1.14
CA GLY A 69 -3.68 6.12 0.68
C GLY A 69 -2.40 5.81 -0.08
N ASP A 70 -2.03 4.55 -0.27
CA ASP A 70 -0.89 4.16 -1.11
C ASP A 70 -1.28 4.24 -2.59
N SER A 71 -1.10 5.41 -3.18
CA SER A 71 -1.47 5.67 -4.58
C SER A 71 -0.77 4.73 -5.57
N ALA A 72 0.44 4.29 -5.29
CA ALA A 72 1.19 3.38 -6.18
C ALA A 72 0.52 2.00 -6.24
N GLN A 73 0.10 1.47 -5.10
CA GLN A 73 -0.60 0.18 -5.06
C GLN A 73 -2.05 0.27 -5.58
N TRP A 74 -2.73 1.39 -5.33
CA TRP A 74 -4.12 1.57 -5.75
C TRP A 74 -4.26 1.90 -7.23
N SER A 75 -3.35 2.66 -7.85
CA SER A 75 -3.42 2.97 -9.28
C SER A 75 -3.50 1.72 -10.15
N LEU A 76 -2.66 0.73 -9.89
CA LEU A 76 -2.66 -0.55 -10.62
C LEU A 76 -3.98 -1.34 -10.48
N ARG A 77 -4.69 -1.13 -9.38
CA ARG A 77 -5.99 -1.77 -9.13
C ARG A 77 -7.11 -1.02 -9.81
N LEU A 78 -7.06 0.30 -9.79
CA LEU A 78 -8.04 1.18 -10.43
C LEU A 78 -8.10 1.03 -11.95
N GLU A 79 -6.99 0.65 -12.59
CA GLU A 79 -6.95 0.31 -14.02
C GLU A 79 -7.95 -0.81 -14.41
N LYS A 80 -8.35 -1.66 -13.45
CA LYS A 80 -9.33 -2.73 -13.65
C LYS A 80 -10.78 -2.24 -13.58
N GLY A 81 -10.98 -0.99 -13.22
CA GLY A 81 -12.28 -0.35 -13.03
C GLY A 81 -12.95 -0.61 -11.68
N MET A 82 -13.76 0.35 -11.23
CA MET A 82 -14.41 0.34 -9.92
C MET A 82 -15.28 -0.90 -9.72
N SER A 83 -16.06 -1.30 -10.72
CA SER A 83 -16.92 -2.50 -10.62
C SER A 83 -16.12 -3.77 -10.32
N THR A 84 -14.92 -3.91 -10.90
CA THR A 84 -14.04 -5.03 -10.61
C THR A 84 -13.54 -5.00 -9.17
N LEU A 85 -13.19 -3.81 -8.66
CA LEU A 85 -12.73 -3.66 -7.29
C LEU A 85 -13.84 -4.00 -6.28
N VAL A 86 -15.06 -3.50 -6.51
CA VAL A 86 -16.22 -3.82 -5.67
C VAL A 86 -16.54 -5.32 -5.72
N ASN A 87 -16.52 -5.94 -6.90
CA ASN A 87 -16.71 -7.39 -7.04
C ASN A 87 -15.64 -8.19 -6.27
N ASN A 88 -14.39 -7.71 -6.25
CA ASN A 88 -13.32 -8.32 -5.46
C ASN A 88 -13.57 -8.19 -3.95
N VAL A 89 -14.18 -7.09 -3.49
CA VAL A 89 -14.61 -6.95 -2.08
C VAL A 89 -15.71 -7.96 -1.78
N VAL A 90 -16.72 -8.06 -2.64
CA VAL A 90 -17.86 -8.98 -2.43
C VAL A 90 -17.41 -10.44 -2.43
N GLY A 91 -16.62 -10.84 -3.41
CA GLY A 91 -16.17 -12.24 -3.56
C GLY A 91 -14.96 -12.61 -2.70
N GLY A 92 -14.23 -11.63 -2.19
CA GLY A 92 -12.91 -11.82 -1.61
C GLY A 92 -11.82 -11.96 -2.69
N ILE A 93 -10.59 -11.65 -2.34
CA ILE A 93 -9.43 -11.79 -3.26
C ILE A 93 -8.15 -12.05 -2.48
N GLY A 94 -7.42 -13.11 -2.82
CA GLY A 94 -6.19 -13.47 -2.12
C GLY A 94 -6.44 -13.71 -0.63
N GLY A 95 -5.76 -12.94 0.23
CA GLY A 95 -5.96 -13.00 1.68
C GLY A 95 -7.16 -12.20 2.20
N MET A 96 -7.83 -11.42 1.34
CA MET A 96 -9.01 -10.65 1.72
C MET A 96 -10.26 -11.54 1.73
N PRO A 97 -10.98 -11.66 2.87
CA PRO A 97 -12.19 -12.48 2.95
C PRO A 97 -13.35 -11.83 2.16
N PRO A 98 -14.36 -12.63 1.77
CA PRO A 98 -15.58 -12.12 1.16
C PRO A 98 -16.22 -11.01 2.01
N LEU A 99 -16.76 -10.00 1.34
CA LEU A 99 -17.37 -8.80 1.94
C LEU A 99 -16.41 -7.99 2.83
N GLY A 100 -15.09 -8.28 2.83
CA GLY A 100 -14.14 -7.61 3.71
C GLY A 100 -14.51 -7.70 5.20
N MET A 101 -15.21 -8.76 5.62
CA MET A 101 -15.79 -8.95 6.96
C MET A 101 -16.97 -8.00 7.29
N CYS A 102 -17.51 -7.27 6.31
CA CYS A 102 -18.69 -6.43 6.49
C CYS A 102 -19.94 -7.12 5.93
N MET A 103 -20.54 -7.99 6.71
CA MET A 103 -21.66 -8.83 6.27
C MET A 103 -22.97 -8.04 6.06
N ASP A 104 -23.06 -6.85 6.62
CA ASP A 104 -24.22 -5.94 6.59
C ASP A 104 -24.01 -4.73 5.66
N CYS A 105 -22.90 -4.69 4.93
CA CYS A 105 -22.61 -3.61 3.98
C CYS A 105 -23.25 -3.85 2.62
N ASN A 106 -23.68 -2.77 1.98
CA ASN A 106 -24.18 -2.76 0.60
C ASN A 106 -23.09 -2.34 -0.40
N LEU A 107 -23.43 -2.40 -1.71
CA LEU A 107 -22.46 -2.11 -2.79
C LEU A 107 -22.01 -0.65 -2.78
N GLU A 108 -22.87 0.30 -2.44
CA GLU A 108 -22.54 1.73 -2.38
C GLU A 108 -21.53 2.02 -1.27
N GLU A 109 -21.69 1.36 -0.12
CA GLU A 109 -20.75 1.47 0.99
C GLU A 109 -19.39 0.85 0.64
N PHE A 110 -19.37 -0.27 -0.09
CA PHE A 110 -18.10 -0.84 -0.59
C PHE A 110 -17.41 0.07 -1.59
N GLU A 111 -18.17 0.69 -2.50
CA GLU A 111 -17.61 1.66 -3.45
C GLU A 111 -17.03 2.87 -2.71
N ALA A 112 -17.76 3.45 -1.76
CA ALA A 112 -17.29 4.56 -0.94
C ALA A 112 -16.00 4.22 -0.16
N LEU A 113 -15.91 3.00 0.36
CA LEU A 113 -14.70 2.51 1.04
C LEU A 113 -13.51 2.37 0.08
N VAL A 114 -13.72 1.85 -1.13
CA VAL A 114 -12.68 1.76 -2.16
C VAL A 114 -12.21 3.15 -2.58
N VAL A 115 -13.16 4.07 -2.86
CA VAL A 115 -12.87 5.48 -3.19
C VAL A 115 -12.01 6.13 -2.10
N PHE A 116 -12.37 5.95 -0.85
CA PHE A 116 -11.61 6.48 0.28
C PHE A 116 -10.22 5.84 0.38
N MET A 117 -10.11 4.51 0.38
CA MET A 117 -8.81 3.84 0.54
C MET A 117 -7.85 4.12 -0.62
N ALA A 118 -8.38 4.26 -1.82
CA ALA A 118 -7.61 4.61 -3.00
C ALA A 118 -7.32 6.12 -3.13
N GLN A 119 -7.87 6.96 -2.23
CA GLN A 119 -7.76 8.43 -2.27
C GLN A 119 -8.19 9.02 -3.62
N ILE A 120 -9.27 8.46 -4.20
CA ILE A 120 -9.86 9.01 -5.42
C ILE A 120 -10.50 10.35 -5.07
N LYS A 121 -10.04 11.41 -5.73
CA LYS A 121 -10.71 12.71 -5.65
C LYS A 121 -12.04 12.60 -6.40
N THR A 122 -13.12 12.55 -5.67
CA THR A 122 -14.43 12.80 -6.25
C THR A 122 -14.55 14.32 -6.41
N ASP A 123 -14.47 14.79 -7.64
CA ASP A 123 -14.78 16.19 -7.93
C ASP A 123 -16.25 16.37 -7.54
N SER A 124 -16.47 17.00 -6.39
CA SER A 124 -17.80 17.42 -5.94
C SER A 124 -18.21 18.60 -6.83
N ASN A 125 -18.55 18.34 -8.07
CA ASN A 125 -19.31 19.26 -8.90
C ASN A 125 -20.80 19.09 -8.55
N ASP A 126 -21.15 19.39 -7.29
CA ASP A 126 -22.49 19.79 -6.95
C ASP A 126 -22.58 21.31 -7.12
N ASN A 127 -22.77 21.73 -8.36
CA ASN A 127 -23.44 22.98 -8.67
C ASN A 127 -24.94 22.71 -8.60
N GLY A 128 -25.51 22.86 -7.39
CA GLY A 128 -26.93 23.06 -7.18
C GLY A 128 -27.29 24.53 -7.24
#